data_c0a9dbe679d14352471463e38613b018
#
_entry.id   c0a9dbe679d14352471463e38613b018
#
_cell.length_a   1.000
_cell.length_b   1.000
_cell.length_c   1.000
_cell.angle_alpha   90.00
_cell.angle_beta   90.00
_cell.angle_gamma   90.00
#
_symmetry.space_group_name_H-M   'P 1'
#
loop_
_entity.id
_entity.type
_entity.pdbx_description
1 polymer ?
#
loop_
_entity_poly.entity_id
_entity_poly.type
_entity_poly.pdbx_seq_one_letter_code
_entity_poly.pdbx_strand_id
1 'polypeptide(L)'
;MLEGAVTHITEADIVLRIILATVLSSVVGIEREYHQKPAGLRTNVMVGLGSCLFTLVSIRAADIFPDMKAIDPTRIAAQIVTGIGFLGAGTILFEKDRSSVIGLTTAATLWVVAAVGTAIGMGLYLEAIVGTLMVFFTFLVLSKVVNEVRKRSTDHASHGDTAMEANK
;
A
#
# COMPACT_ATOMS: atom_id res chain seq x y z
N MET A 1 33.89 0.67 -17.83
CA MET A 1 34.02 2.08 -17.42
C MET A 1 32.69 2.56 -16.89
N LEU A 2 32.26 2.06 -15.73
CA LEU A 2 31.17 2.57 -14.92
C LEU A 2 31.60 2.44 -13.45
N GLU A 3 32.69 3.12 -13.10
CA GLU A 3 32.96 3.51 -11.71
C GLU A 3 31.99 4.65 -11.39
N GLY A 4 30.70 4.27 -11.25
CA GLY A 4 29.63 5.15 -10.83
C GLY A 4 29.71 5.32 -9.32
N ALA A 5 29.93 6.53 -8.91
CA ALA A 5 29.89 7.03 -7.55
C ALA A 5 28.92 6.25 -6.67
N VAL A 6 29.43 5.52 -5.71
CA VAL A 6 28.67 5.11 -4.55
C VAL A 6 28.26 6.42 -3.87
N THR A 7 27.06 6.89 -4.16
CA THR A 7 26.51 8.08 -3.53
C THR A 7 26.25 7.70 -2.07
N HIS A 8 27.20 8.05 -1.20
CA HIS A 8 27.00 7.90 0.23
C HIS A 8 25.74 8.65 0.63
N ILE A 9 24.77 7.91 1.18
CA ILE A 9 23.51 8.49 1.65
C ILE A 9 23.86 9.46 2.79
N THR A 10 23.56 10.75 2.60
CA THR A 10 23.80 11.78 3.62
C THR A 10 22.76 11.70 4.73
N GLU A 11 23.05 12.26 5.89
CA GLU A 11 22.10 12.35 7.00
C GLU A 11 20.82 13.14 6.59
N ALA A 12 21.00 14.17 5.75
CA ALA A 12 19.89 14.94 5.20
C ALA A 12 18.99 14.09 4.28
N ASP A 13 19.59 13.20 3.46
CA ASP A 13 18.81 12.28 2.61
C ASP A 13 17.99 11.29 3.45
N ILE A 14 18.56 10.80 4.55
CA ILE A 14 17.84 9.90 5.47
C ILE A 14 16.62 10.59 6.05
N VAL A 15 16.79 11.81 6.57
CA VAL A 15 15.68 12.59 7.14
C VAL A 15 14.62 12.88 6.07
N LEU A 16 15.03 13.27 4.87
CA LEU A 16 14.13 13.52 3.76
C LEU A 16 13.30 12.27 3.40
N ARG A 17 13.94 11.11 3.30
CA ARG A 17 13.26 9.84 2.98
C ARG A 17 12.26 9.46 4.05
N ILE A 18 12.60 9.58 5.32
CA ILE A 18 11.70 9.31 6.44
C ILE A 18 10.48 10.23 6.41
N ILE A 19 10.68 11.54 6.21
CA ILE A 19 9.59 12.51 6.10
C ILE A 19 8.71 12.17 4.88
N LEU A 20 9.30 11.90 3.73
CA LEU A 20 8.57 11.62 2.50
C LEU A 20 7.75 10.32 2.61
N ALA A 21 8.32 9.27 3.20
CA ALA A 21 7.61 8.02 3.46
C ALA A 21 6.40 8.25 4.38
N THR A 22 6.59 9.05 5.43
CA THR A 22 5.50 9.42 6.34
C THR A 22 4.40 10.20 5.61
N VAL A 23 4.76 11.19 4.81
CA VAL A 23 3.79 12.04 4.08
C VAL A 23 3.01 11.23 3.05
N LEU A 24 3.69 10.47 2.16
CA LEU A 24 3.00 9.71 1.12
C LEU A 24 2.11 8.60 1.70
N SER A 25 2.56 7.93 2.75
CA SER A 25 1.73 6.95 3.46
C SER A 25 0.54 7.58 4.17
N SER A 26 0.69 8.83 4.66
CA SER A 26 -0.40 9.59 5.27
C SER A 26 -1.50 9.92 4.25
N VAL A 27 -1.13 10.26 3.02
CA VAL A 27 -2.11 10.55 1.94
C VAL A 27 -3.04 9.36 1.73
N VAL A 28 -2.49 8.14 1.65
CA VAL A 28 -3.27 6.91 1.54
C VAL A 28 -4.05 6.65 2.82
N GLY A 29 -3.40 6.81 3.97
CA GLY A 29 -3.98 6.52 5.27
C GLY A 29 -5.17 7.42 5.64
N ILE A 30 -5.13 8.71 5.28
CA ILE A 30 -6.23 9.67 5.50
C ILE A 30 -7.49 9.22 4.73
N GLU A 31 -7.33 8.81 3.48
CA GLU A 31 -8.45 8.31 2.68
C GLU A 31 -9.06 7.06 3.32
N ARG A 32 -8.23 6.14 3.81
CA ARG A 32 -8.69 4.94 4.51
C ARG A 32 -9.39 5.24 5.82
N GLU A 33 -8.85 6.16 6.61
CA GLU A 33 -9.47 6.63 7.86
C GLU A 33 -10.83 7.30 7.61
N TYR A 34 -10.89 8.18 6.62
CA TYR A 34 -12.13 8.87 6.25
C TYR A 34 -13.25 7.90 5.86
N HIS A 35 -12.92 6.81 5.17
CA HIS A 35 -13.87 5.76 4.78
C HIS A 35 -14.02 4.64 5.81
N GLN A 36 -13.53 4.83 7.03
CA GLN A 36 -13.65 3.88 8.16
C GLN A 36 -13.18 2.45 7.81
N LYS A 37 -12.06 2.35 7.09
CA LYS A 37 -11.46 1.06 6.74
C LYS A 37 -10.62 0.51 7.91
N PRO A 38 -10.48 -0.84 8.04
CA PRO A 38 -9.76 -1.47 9.17
C PRO A 38 -8.34 -0.96 9.37
N ALA A 39 -7.57 -0.70 8.29
CA ALA A 39 -6.27 -0.06 8.35
C ALA A 39 -6.39 1.42 7.96
N GLY A 40 -6.49 2.29 8.96
CA GLY A 40 -6.58 3.74 8.82
C GLY A 40 -5.21 4.44 8.74
N LEU A 41 -5.19 5.72 9.12
CA LEU A 41 -4.02 6.60 9.01
C LEU A 41 -2.80 6.03 9.74
N ARG A 42 -2.94 5.70 11.02
CA ARG A 42 -1.82 5.23 11.85
C ARG A 42 -1.18 3.97 11.27
N THR A 43 -1.98 3.01 10.87
CA THR A 43 -1.50 1.73 10.31
C THR A 43 -0.72 1.95 9.01
N ASN A 44 -1.25 2.73 8.07
CA ASN A 44 -0.59 3.00 6.80
C ASN A 44 0.73 3.76 7.01
N VAL A 45 0.75 4.78 7.89
CA VAL A 45 1.97 5.52 8.22
C VAL A 45 3.04 4.60 8.79
N MET A 46 2.68 3.74 9.75
CA MET A 46 3.65 2.82 10.37
C MET A 46 4.19 1.79 9.38
N VAL A 47 3.37 1.31 8.46
CA VAL A 47 3.81 0.38 7.41
C VAL A 47 4.77 1.05 6.43
N GLY A 48 4.44 2.23 5.91
CA GLY A 48 5.31 2.94 4.97
C GLY A 48 6.62 3.40 5.61
N LEU A 49 6.55 3.96 6.81
CA LEU A 49 7.72 4.37 7.59
C LEU A 49 8.61 3.16 7.93
N GLY A 50 8.04 2.07 8.42
CA GLY A 50 8.78 0.85 8.75
C GLY A 50 9.48 0.25 7.55
N SER A 51 8.80 0.17 6.39
CA SER A 51 9.38 -0.31 5.15
C SER A 51 10.54 0.57 4.67
N CYS A 52 10.40 1.90 4.78
CA CYS A 52 11.46 2.84 4.46
C CYS A 52 12.68 2.65 5.38
N LEU A 53 12.46 2.55 6.70
CA LEU A 53 13.53 2.37 7.67
C LEU A 53 14.27 1.04 7.46
N PHE A 54 13.58 -0.07 7.26
CA PHE A 54 14.22 -1.36 6.98
C PHE A 54 15.07 -1.31 5.72
N THR A 55 14.58 -0.62 4.68
CA THR A 55 15.32 -0.43 3.43
C THR A 55 16.56 0.42 3.64
N LEU A 56 16.47 1.54 4.36
CA LEU A 56 17.60 2.40 4.71
C LEU A 56 18.66 1.64 5.52
N VAL A 57 18.24 0.88 6.53
CA VAL A 57 19.15 0.05 7.34
C VAL A 57 19.87 -0.97 6.46
N SER A 58 19.16 -1.60 5.49
CA SER A 58 19.77 -2.57 4.58
C SER A 58 20.86 -1.94 3.71
N ILE A 59 20.59 -0.78 3.13
CA ILE A 59 21.55 -0.08 2.27
C ILE A 59 22.74 0.39 3.10
N ARG A 60 22.51 0.99 4.26
CA ARG A 60 23.57 1.46 5.15
C ARG A 60 24.43 0.31 5.69
N ALA A 61 23.85 -0.85 5.94
CA ALA A 61 24.62 -2.02 6.37
C ALA A 61 25.64 -2.46 5.30
N ALA A 62 25.28 -2.40 4.03
CA ALA A 62 26.21 -2.69 2.92
C ALA A 62 27.36 -1.67 2.85
N ASP A 63 27.09 -0.39 3.15
CA ASP A 63 28.10 0.66 3.18
C ASP A 63 29.04 0.53 4.39
N ILE A 64 28.53 0.13 5.56
CA ILE A 64 29.31 0.00 6.81
C ILE A 64 30.22 -1.23 6.78
N PHE A 65 29.82 -2.30 6.10
CA PHE A 65 30.53 -3.58 6.04
C PHE A 65 30.94 -3.94 4.61
N PRO A 66 31.78 -3.14 3.92
CA PRO A 66 32.13 -3.35 2.50
C PRO A 66 32.89 -4.65 2.24
N ASP A 67 33.59 -5.18 3.24
CA ASP A 67 34.32 -6.45 3.12
C ASP A 67 33.41 -7.69 3.16
N MET A 68 32.19 -7.54 3.60
CA MET A 68 31.20 -8.60 3.58
C MET A 68 30.53 -8.70 2.19
N LYS A 69 31.23 -9.26 1.20
CA LYS A 69 30.74 -9.47 -0.17
C LYS A 69 29.38 -10.21 -0.29
N ALA A 70 28.84 -10.71 0.81
CA ALA A 70 27.59 -11.43 0.89
C ALA A 70 26.39 -10.56 1.31
N ILE A 71 26.58 -9.26 1.61
CA ILE A 71 25.46 -8.38 1.97
C ILE A 71 24.77 -7.92 0.70
N ASP A 72 23.59 -8.52 0.45
CA ASP A 72 22.69 -8.10 -0.60
C ASP A 72 21.66 -7.13 0.00
N PRO A 73 21.69 -5.83 -0.35
CA PRO A 73 20.77 -4.84 0.20
C PRO A 73 19.31 -5.09 -0.22
N THR A 74 19.06 -5.92 -1.22
CA THR A 74 17.69 -6.24 -1.66
C THR A 74 17.02 -7.31 -0.79
N ARG A 75 17.78 -8.05 0.01
CA ARG A 75 17.23 -9.15 0.84
C ARG A 75 16.23 -8.66 1.87
N ILE A 76 16.48 -7.51 2.52
CA ILE A 76 15.53 -6.95 3.50
C ILE A 76 14.27 -6.49 2.78
N ALA A 77 14.38 -5.87 1.61
CA ALA A 77 13.22 -5.50 0.80
C ALA A 77 12.37 -6.72 0.44
N ALA A 78 12.99 -7.84 0.07
CA ALA A 78 12.27 -9.09 -0.17
C ALA A 78 11.54 -9.60 1.08
N GLN A 79 12.13 -9.45 2.27
CA GLN A 79 11.47 -9.83 3.53
C GLN A 79 10.33 -8.89 3.94
N ILE A 80 10.37 -7.61 3.54
CA ILE A 80 9.24 -6.69 3.72
C ILE A 80 8.01 -7.24 3.00
N VAL A 81 8.16 -7.70 1.75
CA VAL A 81 7.06 -8.30 0.97
C VAL A 81 6.44 -9.50 1.68
N THR A 82 7.28 -10.35 2.27
CA THR A 82 6.80 -11.50 3.04
C THR A 82 6.11 -11.07 4.33
N GLY A 83 6.71 -10.16 5.09
CA GLY A 83 6.20 -9.68 6.37
C GLY A 83 4.87 -8.95 6.27
N ILE A 84 4.70 -8.12 5.23
CA ILE A 84 3.44 -7.41 5.02
C ILE A 84 2.29 -8.35 4.66
N GLY A 85 2.60 -9.52 4.09
CA GLY A 85 1.61 -10.57 3.83
C GLY A 85 0.92 -11.05 5.11
N PHE A 86 1.65 -11.16 6.23
CA PHE A 86 1.08 -11.50 7.53
C PHE A 86 0.12 -10.41 8.05
N LEU A 87 0.51 -9.14 7.99
CA LEU A 87 -0.35 -8.01 8.37
C LEU A 87 -1.58 -7.92 7.47
N GLY A 88 -1.39 -8.08 6.14
CA GLY A 88 -2.47 -8.10 5.18
C GLY A 88 -3.48 -9.21 5.46
N ALA A 89 -3.03 -10.42 5.71
CA ALA A 89 -3.89 -11.55 6.07
C ALA A 89 -4.69 -11.25 7.34
N GLY A 90 -4.10 -10.59 8.34
CA GLY A 90 -4.78 -10.18 9.57
C GLY A 90 -5.91 -9.18 9.36
N THR A 91 -6.01 -8.51 8.21
CA THR A 91 -7.11 -7.60 7.87
C THR A 91 -8.25 -8.26 7.10
N ILE A 92 -8.07 -9.50 6.64
CA ILE A 92 -9.06 -10.25 5.87
C ILE A 92 -9.93 -11.07 6.82
N LEU A 93 -11.22 -10.74 6.87
CA LEU A 93 -12.18 -11.37 7.76
C LEU A 93 -13.34 -11.96 6.96
N PHE A 94 -13.84 -13.11 7.41
CA PHE A 94 -15.10 -13.67 6.89
C PHE A 94 -16.26 -13.21 7.76
N GLU A 95 -17.19 -12.46 7.17
CA GLU A 95 -18.41 -12.00 7.83
C GLU A 95 -19.52 -13.04 7.62
N LYS A 96 -19.79 -13.83 8.66
CA LYS A 96 -20.71 -14.97 8.58
C LYS A 96 -22.15 -14.56 8.25
N ASP A 97 -22.60 -13.43 8.79
CA ASP A 97 -23.99 -12.94 8.59
C ASP A 97 -24.28 -12.53 7.13
N ARG A 98 -23.26 -12.09 6.40
CA ARG A 98 -23.36 -11.68 4.99
C ARG A 98 -22.76 -12.68 4.02
N SER A 99 -22.19 -13.79 4.52
CA SER A 99 -21.46 -14.79 3.72
C SER A 99 -20.43 -14.13 2.77
N SER A 100 -19.74 -13.09 3.25
CA SER A 100 -18.83 -12.29 2.45
C SER A 100 -17.46 -12.16 3.11
N VAL A 101 -16.42 -12.02 2.27
CA VAL A 101 -15.04 -11.74 2.72
C VAL A 101 -14.82 -10.24 2.66
N ILE A 102 -14.45 -9.65 3.79
CA ILE A 102 -14.11 -8.22 3.91
C ILE A 102 -12.61 -8.04 4.14
N GLY A 103 -12.10 -6.84 3.87
CA GLY A 103 -10.70 -6.50 4.13
C GLY A 103 -9.71 -6.74 2.98
N LEU A 104 -10.12 -7.37 1.87
CA LEU A 104 -9.22 -7.64 0.72
C LEU A 104 -8.57 -6.37 0.18
N THR A 105 -9.33 -5.30 -0.03
CA THR A 105 -8.79 -4.01 -0.48
C THR A 105 -7.85 -3.41 0.56
N THR A 106 -8.15 -3.56 1.86
CA THR A 106 -7.28 -3.10 2.94
C THR A 106 -5.94 -3.83 2.93
N ALA A 107 -5.96 -5.16 2.78
CA ALA A 107 -4.75 -5.97 2.66
C ALA A 107 -3.90 -5.53 1.45
N ALA A 108 -4.52 -5.35 0.29
CA ALA A 108 -3.85 -4.86 -0.92
C ALA A 108 -3.27 -3.45 -0.73
N THR A 109 -3.98 -2.56 -0.01
CA THR A 109 -3.50 -1.21 0.29
C THR A 109 -2.23 -1.24 1.15
N LEU A 110 -2.19 -2.04 2.21
CA LEU A 110 -1.02 -2.19 3.06
C LEU A 110 0.19 -2.68 2.27
N TRP A 111 -0.03 -3.60 1.34
CA TRP A 111 1.01 -4.14 0.48
C TRP A 111 1.62 -3.06 -0.44
N VAL A 112 0.79 -2.21 -1.04
CA VAL A 112 1.27 -1.09 -1.88
C VAL A 112 1.94 0.00 -1.05
N VAL A 113 1.43 0.33 0.14
CA VAL A 113 2.07 1.29 1.05
C VAL A 113 3.45 0.82 1.49
N ALA A 114 3.63 -0.47 1.75
CA ALA A 114 4.95 -1.04 2.02
C ALA A 114 5.89 -0.89 0.82
N ALA A 115 5.40 -1.11 -0.40
CA ALA A 115 6.19 -0.90 -1.62
C ALA A 115 6.59 0.57 -1.81
N VAL A 116 5.69 1.52 -1.54
CA VAL A 116 5.97 2.97 -1.55
C VAL A 116 7.07 3.31 -0.54
N GLY A 117 6.96 2.83 0.70
CA GLY A 117 8.00 3.03 1.72
C GLY A 117 9.35 2.45 1.32
N THR A 118 9.36 1.25 0.74
CA THR A 118 10.57 0.59 0.21
C THR A 118 11.20 1.41 -0.91
N ALA A 119 10.40 1.88 -1.88
CA ALA A 119 10.87 2.70 -3.00
C ALA A 119 11.52 4.00 -2.50
N ILE A 120 10.91 4.68 -1.53
CA ILE A 120 11.48 5.88 -0.91
C ILE A 120 12.79 5.56 -0.19
N GLY A 121 12.84 4.46 0.57
CA GLY A 121 14.05 3.98 1.22
C GLY A 121 15.20 3.73 0.23
N MET A 122 14.90 3.27 -0.99
CA MET A 122 15.85 3.09 -2.07
C MET A 122 16.21 4.41 -2.80
N GLY A 123 15.48 5.50 -2.56
CA GLY A 123 15.65 6.77 -3.28
C GLY A 123 14.90 6.83 -4.61
N LEU A 124 13.98 5.90 -4.86
CA LEU A 124 13.14 5.83 -6.05
C LEU A 124 11.88 6.71 -5.84
N TYR A 125 12.10 8.02 -5.84
CA TYR A 125 11.06 8.99 -5.46
C TYR A 125 9.94 9.09 -6.49
N LEU A 126 10.29 9.01 -7.78
CA LEU A 126 9.30 9.08 -8.86
C LEU A 126 8.31 7.92 -8.78
N GLU A 127 8.82 6.70 -8.61
CA GLU A 127 8.03 5.48 -8.49
C GLU A 127 7.11 5.54 -7.26
N ALA A 128 7.62 6.04 -6.15
CA ALA A 128 6.85 6.21 -4.93
C ALA A 128 5.71 7.22 -5.08
N ILE A 129 5.99 8.38 -5.69
CA ILE A 129 4.98 9.44 -5.92
C ILE A 129 3.93 8.94 -6.90
N VAL A 130 4.35 8.41 -8.06
CA VAL A 130 3.41 7.90 -9.07
C VAL A 130 2.58 6.75 -8.50
N GLY A 131 3.20 5.81 -7.77
CA GLY A 131 2.49 4.72 -7.10
C GLY A 131 1.42 5.22 -6.13
N THR A 132 1.76 6.19 -5.28
CA THR A 132 0.80 6.81 -4.33
C THR A 132 -0.36 7.48 -5.07
N LEU A 133 -0.08 8.24 -6.13
CA LEU A 133 -1.11 8.89 -6.94
C LEU A 133 -2.03 7.87 -7.62
N MET A 134 -1.48 6.75 -8.13
CA MET A 134 -2.26 5.69 -8.74
C MET A 134 -3.17 4.98 -7.74
N VAL A 135 -2.70 4.74 -6.51
CA VAL A 135 -3.55 4.20 -5.43
C VAL A 135 -4.70 5.15 -5.13
N PHE A 136 -4.40 6.42 -4.96
CA PHE A 136 -5.42 7.44 -4.67
C PHE A 136 -6.44 7.57 -5.81
N PHE A 137 -5.97 7.59 -7.04
CA PHE A 137 -6.84 7.58 -8.23
C PHE A 137 -7.73 6.34 -8.27
N THR A 138 -7.18 5.17 -7.96
CA THR A 138 -7.93 3.91 -7.88
C THR A 138 -9.08 4.00 -6.88
N PHE A 139 -8.84 4.57 -5.70
CA PHE A 139 -9.89 4.74 -4.71
C PHE A 139 -10.99 5.72 -5.15
N LEU A 140 -10.62 6.83 -5.80
CA LEU A 140 -11.59 7.82 -6.25
C LEU A 140 -12.44 7.34 -7.43
N VAL A 141 -11.80 6.72 -8.42
CA VAL A 141 -12.47 6.36 -9.67
C VAL A 141 -13.24 5.04 -9.54
N LEU A 142 -12.59 3.99 -9.02
CA LEU A 142 -13.23 2.69 -8.92
C LEU A 142 -14.40 2.69 -7.94
N SER A 143 -14.35 3.48 -6.88
CA SER A 143 -15.49 3.61 -5.96
C SER A 143 -16.75 4.16 -6.66
N LYS A 144 -16.57 5.14 -7.55
CA LYS A 144 -17.68 5.70 -8.35
C LYS A 144 -18.21 4.68 -9.35
N VAL A 145 -17.33 3.99 -10.06
CA VAL A 145 -17.71 2.97 -11.05
C VAL A 145 -18.47 1.82 -10.40
N VAL A 146 -17.96 1.30 -9.29
CA VAL A 146 -18.61 0.19 -8.56
C VAL A 146 -20.00 0.61 -8.05
N ASN A 147 -20.14 1.81 -7.52
CA ASN A 147 -21.43 2.32 -7.05
C ASN A 147 -22.45 2.47 -8.20
N GLU A 148 -22.01 2.90 -9.37
CA GLU A 148 -22.87 3.03 -10.54
C GLU A 148 -23.33 1.67 -11.08
N VAL A 149 -22.42 0.72 -11.17
CA VAL A 149 -22.74 -0.67 -11.59
C VAL A 149 -23.71 -1.31 -10.60
N ARG A 150 -23.51 -1.10 -9.29
CA ARG A 150 -24.38 -1.65 -8.25
C ARG A 150 -25.81 -1.07 -8.32
N LYS A 151 -25.97 0.23 -8.59
CA LYS A 151 -27.28 0.85 -8.80
C LYS A 151 -28.02 0.21 -9.96
N ARG A 152 -27.37 0.03 -11.10
CA ARG A 152 -28.00 -0.59 -12.28
C ARG A 152 -28.44 -2.03 -12.02
N SER A 153 -27.68 -2.79 -11.24
CA SER A 153 -28.05 -4.18 -10.89
C SER A 153 -29.27 -4.24 -9.99
N THR A 154 -29.44 -3.30 -9.05
CA THR A 154 -30.65 -3.23 -8.19
C THR A 154 -31.89 -2.77 -8.96
N ASP A 155 -31.76 -1.85 -9.91
CA ASP A 155 -32.88 -1.39 -10.74
C ASP A 155 -33.41 -2.50 -11.65
N HIS A 156 -32.56 -3.36 -12.20
CA HIS A 156 -32.98 -4.52 -12.98
C HIS A 156 -33.68 -5.60 -12.14
N ALA A 157 -33.27 -5.82 -10.90
CA ALA A 157 -33.91 -6.78 -10.02
C ALA A 157 -35.34 -6.33 -9.62
N SER A 158 -35.53 -5.05 -9.33
CA SER A 158 -36.82 -4.50 -8.94
C SER A 158 -37.87 -4.50 -10.09
N HIS A 159 -37.43 -4.36 -11.34
CA HIS A 159 -38.32 -4.44 -12.50
C HIS A 159 -38.72 -5.88 -12.87
N GLY A 160 -37.86 -6.87 -12.54
CA GLY A 160 -38.17 -8.29 -12.76
C GLY A 160 -39.25 -8.81 -11.81
N ASP A 161 -39.23 -8.39 -10.55
CA ASP A 161 -40.21 -8.84 -9.55
C ASP A 161 -41.62 -8.24 -9.80
N THR A 162 -41.69 -6.97 -10.21
CA THR A 162 -42.98 -6.33 -10.57
C THR A 162 -43.62 -6.95 -11.81
N ALA A 163 -42.84 -7.43 -12.77
CA ALA A 163 -43.37 -8.10 -13.95
C ALA A 163 -43.89 -9.52 -13.65
N MET A 164 -43.37 -10.21 -12.66
CA MET A 164 -43.85 -11.53 -12.20
C MET A 164 -45.14 -11.45 -11.38
N GLU A 165 -45.33 -10.40 -10.58
CA GLU A 165 -46.57 -10.19 -9.82
C GLU A 165 -47.76 -9.74 -10.70
N ALA A 166 -47.49 -9.01 -11.77
CA ALA A 166 -48.55 -8.56 -12.70
C ALA A 166 -49.15 -9.68 -13.58
N ASN A 167 -48.51 -10.87 -13.59
CA ASN A 167 -48.94 -12.00 -14.43
C ASN A 167 -49.55 -13.15 -13.60
N LYS A 168 -49.94 -12.89 -12.36
CA LYS A 168 -50.73 -13.79 -11.48
C LYS A 168 -52.15 -13.23 -11.28
#